data_ddfbd38bf23b027bf77a9acdfa745021
#
_entry.id   ddfbd38bf23b027bf77a9acdfa745021
#
_cell.length_a   1.000
_cell.length_b   1.000
_cell.length_c   1.000
_cell.angle_alpha   90.00
_cell.angle_beta   90.00
_cell.angle_gamma   90.00
#
_symmetry.space_group_name_H-M   'P 1'
#
loop_
_entity.id
_entity.type
_entity.pdbx_description
1 polymer ?
#
loop_
_entity_poly.entity_id
_entity_poly.type
_entity_poly.pdbx_seq_one_letter_code
_entity_poly.pdbx_strand_id
1 'polypeptide(L)'
;AHMFSAITQVPGSTIKVVVTDPFGGVYEKTIVREIPSNLPAQWVFTKGVNVDEFVVDNKMPSATGKGYISYISNCDPALDVNNKIARANTAGEPYITGGWPGDWWLFTIPEMTIKAGTVINAKFHARASGTGMKYWMLEYYDGGEWKPGAPLQTTTVGEGDQAQTFSYNYEMMNTDHCLIDRNMTFEHAINNGDILIRLRCMANWQASGKGALAAPNGGTHRISVQNNINPTISIVQ
;
A
#
# COMPACT_ATOMS: atom_id res chain seq x y z
N ALA A 1 -20.11 -43.40 17.64
CA ALA A 1 -19.48 -42.51 16.65
C ALA A 1 -18.16 -42.01 17.23
N HIS A 2 -17.06 -42.26 16.55
CA HIS A 2 -15.77 -41.73 16.95
C HIS A 2 -15.58 -40.38 16.22
N MET A 3 -15.43 -39.30 16.98
CA MET A 3 -15.08 -38.00 16.42
C MET A 3 -13.57 -37.82 16.50
N PHE A 4 -12.95 -37.56 15.37
CA PHE A 4 -11.56 -37.14 15.30
C PHE A 4 -11.54 -35.63 15.09
N SER A 5 -10.86 -34.88 15.94
CA SER A 5 -10.56 -33.48 15.70
C SER A 5 -9.07 -33.33 15.43
N ALA A 6 -8.72 -32.86 14.24
CA ALA A 6 -7.35 -32.45 13.93
C ALA A 6 -7.36 -30.95 13.63
N ILE A 7 -6.55 -30.20 14.33
CA ILE A 7 -6.39 -28.76 14.12
C ILE A 7 -5.04 -28.56 13.45
N THR A 8 -5.06 -28.15 12.19
CA THR A 8 -3.83 -27.64 11.55
C THR A 8 -3.68 -26.17 11.90
N GLN A 9 -2.53 -25.80 12.42
CA GLN A 9 -2.20 -24.41 12.72
C GLN A 9 -1.55 -23.69 11.53
N VAL A 10 -1.14 -24.46 10.50
CA VAL A 10 -0.48 -23.89 9.32
C VAL A 10 -1.52 -23.61 8.25
N PRO A 11 -1.70 -22.34 7.86
CA PRO A 11 -2.58 -21.96 6.77
C PRO A 11 -2.20 -22.63 5.45
N GLY A 12 -3.20 -23.03 4.64
CA GLY A 12 -2.98 -23.77 3.39
C GLY A 12 -2.65 -25.24 3.57
N SER A 13 -2.61 -25.76 4.81
CA SER A 13 -2.43 -27.17 5.06
C SER A 13 -3.61 -27.99 4.57
N THR A 14 -3.32 -29.09 3.96
CA THR A 14 -4.30 -30.07 3.51
C THR A 14 -4.28 -31.27 4.46
N ILE A 15 -5.45 -31.62 5.01
CA ILE A 15 -5.64 -32.84 5.76
C ILE A 15 -6.35 -33.85 4.86
N LYS A 16 -5.70 -34.97 4.60
CA LYS A 16 -6.36 -36.12 3.99
C LYS A 16 -6.84 -37.03 5.10
N VAL A 17 -8.15 -37.19 5.25
CA VAL A 17 -8.75 -38.12 6.18
C VAL A 17 -9.08 -39.38 5.39
N VAL A 18 -8.50 -40.51 5.80
CA VAL A 18 -8.80 -41.82 5.23
C VAL A 18 -9.44 -42.66 6.34
N VAL A 19 -10.63 -43.15 6.11
CA VAL A 19 -11.33 -44.05 7.02
C VAL A 19 -11.54 -45.39 6.32
N THR A 20 -11.06 -46.46 6.96
CA THR A 20 -11.32 -47.83 6.47
C THR A 20 -12.37 -48.48 7.37
N ASP A 21 -13.44 -48.94 6.82
CA ASP A 21 -14.45 -49.66 7.56
C ASP A 21 -14.03 -51.12 7.84
N PRO A 22 -14.69 -51.85 8.76
CA PRO A 22 -14.36 -53.22 9.09
C PRO A 22 -14.52 -54.22 7.91
N PHE A 23 -15.16 -53.77 6.83
CA PHE A 23 -15.39 -54.60 5.62
C PHE A 23 -14.43 -54.28 4.49
N GLY A 24 -13.43 -53.39 4.75
CA GLY A 24 -12.42 -53.02 3.79
C GLY A 24 -12.81 -51.84 2.87
N GLY A 25 -13.97 -51.22 3.08
CA GLY A 25 -14.33 -49.98 2.39
C GLY A 25 -13.44 -48.81 2.81
N VAL A 26 -12.89 -48.09 1.84
CA VAL A 26 -12.01 -46.93 2.07
C VAL A 26 -12.75 -45.66 1.69
N TYR A 27 -12.85 -44.77 2.63
CA TYR A 27 -13.48 -43.42 2.45
C TYR A 27 -12.42 -42.36 2.62
N GLU A 28 -12.25 -41.52 1.61
CA GLU A 28 -11.29 -40.44 1.63
C GLU A 28 -11.99 -39.07 1.59
N LYS A 29 -11.57 -38.12 2.45
CA LYS A 29 -11.98 -36.74 2.39
C LYS A 29 -10.76 -35.86 2.56
N THR A 30 -10.59 -34.95 1.61
CA THR A 30 -9.58 -33.91 1.70
C THR A 30 -10.23 -32.65 2.29
N ILE A 31 -9.66 -32.15 3.35
CA ILE A 31 -10.06 -30.88 4.00
C ILE A 31 -8.89 -29.91 3.75
N VAL A 32 -9.18 -28.84 3.01
CA VAL A 32 -8.25 -27.73 2.83
C VAL A 32 -8.65 -26.65 3.84
N ARG A 33 -7.74 -26.25 4.69
CA ARG A 33 -7.97 -25.06 5.50
C ARG A 33 -7.86 -23.85 4.59
N GLU A 34 -9.01 -23.27 4.23
CA GLU A 34 -9.02 -21.98 3.56
C GLU A 34 -8.41 -20.94 4.52
N ILE A 35 -7.36 -20.27 4.09
CA ILE A 35 -6.89 -19.07 4.73
C ILE A 35 -7.88 -17.99 4.32
N PRO A 36 -8.48 -17.23 5.23
CA PRO A 36 -9.08 -15.98 4.86
C PRO A 36 -7.97 -15.14 4.21
N SER A 37 -7.99 -15.03 2.91
CA SER A 37 -7.00 -14.23 2.19
C SER A 37 -7.21 -12.77 2.64
N ASN A 38 -6.19 -12.15 3.21
CA ASN A 38 -6.21 -10.73 3.47
C ASN A 38 -6.18 -9.90 2.18
N LEU A 39 -5.99 -10.58 1.05
CA LEU A 39 -6.03 -10.05 -0.30
C LEU A 39 -7.21 -10.62 -1.10
N PRO A 40 -7.82 -9.85 -2.01
CA PRO A 40 -7.48 -8.46 -2.28
C PRO A 40 -7.89 -7.53 -1.13
N ALA A 41 -6.99 -6.64 -0.74
CA ALA A 41 -7.33 -5.52 0.14
C ALA A 41 -7.71 -4.33 -0.73
N GLN A 42 -8.92 -3.81 -0.53
CA GLN A 42 -9.45 -2.70 -1.31
C GLN A 42 -9.96 -1.61 -0.38
N TRP A 43 -9.68 -0.37 -0.72
CA TRP A 43 -10.16 0.82 -0.05
C TRP A 43 -11.23 1.48 -0.91
N VAL A 44 -12.41 1.66 -0.35
CA VAL A 44 -13.55 2.33 -1.01
C VAL A 44 -13.73 3.68 -0.36
N PHE A 45 -13.51 4.74 -1.12
CA PHE A 45 -13.68 6.11 -0.65
C PHE A 45 -15.09 6.58 -1.00
N THR A 46 -15.87 6.91 0.01
CA THR A 46 -17.26 7.31 -0.16
C THR A 46 -17.41 8.81 0.07
N LYS A 47 -17.96 9.50 -0.91
CA LYS A 47 -18.25 10.94 -0.84
C LYS A 47 -19.14 11.26 0.36
N GLY A 48 -18.73 12.25 1.15
CA GLY A 48 -19.48 12.73 2.30
C GLY A 48 -19.32 11.91 3.59
N VAL A 49 -18.59 10.80 3.55
CA VAL A 49 -18.23 10.04 4.76
C VAL A 49 -17.04 10.72 5.43
N ASN A 50 -17.16 10.94 6.72
CA ASN A 50 -16.06 11.49 7.51
C ASN A 50 -14.97 10.43 7.68
N VAL A 51 -13.77 10.67 7.15
CA VAL A 51 -12.63 9.74 7.25
C VAL A 51 -12.21 9.55 8.72
N ASP A 52 -12.46 10.51 9.59
CA ASP A 52 -12.16 10.38 11.02
C ASP A 52 -12.85 9.18 11.68
N GLU A 53 -14.00 8.74 11.15
CA GLU A 53 -14.69 7.54 11.64
C GLU A 53 -13.96 6.24 11.30
N PHE A 54 -13.07 6.29 10.29
CA PHE A 54 -12.34 5.13 9.78
C PHE A 54 -10.84 5.17 10.06
N VAL A 55 -10.30 6.31 10.52
CA VAL A 55 -8.88 6.45 10.81
C VAL A 55 -8.63 6.31 12.30
N VAL A 56 -8.11 5.16 12.69
CA VAL A 56 -7.62 4.90 14.05
C VAL A 56 -6.10 4.88 14.02
N ASP A 57 -5.46 5.61 14.90
CA ASP A 57 -4.00 5.67 15.00
C ASP A 57 -3.29 5.99 13.67
N ASN A 58 -3.82 6.94 12.90
CA ASN A 58 -3.30 7.31 11.59
C ASN A 58 -3.33 6.17 10.55
N LYS A 59 -4.20 5.18 10.72
CA LYS A 59 -4.40 4.04 9.83
C LYS A 59 -5.81 4.03 9.27
N MET A 60 -5.92 4.00 7.95
CA MET A 60 -7.19 3.85 7.25
C MET A 60 -7.37 2.40 6.83
N PRO A 61 -8.31 1.65 7.43
CA PRO A 61 -8.51 0.24 7.12
C PRO A 61 -9.08 0.06 5.71
N SER A 62 -8.81 -1.09 5.11
CA SER A 62 -9.44 -1.51 3.87
C SER A 62 -10.93 -1.85 4.09
N ALA A 63 -11.76 -1.64 3.05
CA ALA A 63 -13.17 -2.02 3.06
C ALA A 63 -13.35 -3.53 2.86
N THR A 64 -12.44 -4.17 2.12
CA THR A 64 -12.37 -5.62 1.95
C THR A 64 -10.96 -6.11 2.17
N GLY A 65 -10.79 -7.37 2.53
CA GLY A 65 -9.51 -7.91 2.96
C GLY A 65 -9.08 -7.36 4.33
N LYS A 66 -7.80 -7.48 4.67
CA LYS A 66 -7.23 -6.95 5.90
C LYS A 66 -6.00 -6.11 5.56
N GLY A 67 -6.20 -4.85 5.28
CA GLY A 67 -5.10 -3.93 5.02
C GLY A 67 -5.37 -2.57 5.62
N TYR A 68 -4.34 -1.73 5.69
CA TYR A 68 -4.52 -0.33 6.03
C TYR A 68 -3.53 0.56 5.27
N ILE A 69 -3.98 1.78 5.00
CA ILE A 69 -3.13 2.87 4.48
C ILE A 69 -2.75 3.75 5.68
N SER A 70 -1.48 4.09 5.78
CA SER A 70 -0.97 5.05 6.75
C SER A 70 -0.07 6.07 6.06
N TYR A 71 0.19 7.18 6.73
CA TYR A 71 1.20 8.13 6.32
C TYR A 71 2.27 8.21 7.40
N ILE A 72 3.51 8.13 6.98
CA ILE A 72 4.66 8.19 7.87
C ILE A 72 5.51 9.38 7.47
N SER A 73 5.66 10.31 8.40
CA SER A 73 6.51 11.46 8.24
C SER A 73 7.89 11.20 8.83
N ASN A 74 8.89 11.60 8.09
CA ASN A 74 10.29 11.54 8.51
C ASN A 74 10.79 12.91 9.00
N CYS A 75 9.89 13.89 9.10
CA CYS A 75 10.25 15.22 9.57
C CYS A 75 10.32 15.30 11.11
N ASP A 76 10.94 16.37 11.58
CA ASP A 76 11.03 16.71 13.00
C ASP A 76 9.64 16.63 13.68
N PRO A 77 9.48 15.87 14.78
CA PRO A 77 8.23 15.78 15.54
C PRO A 77 7.63 17.12 15.93
N ALA A 78 8.45 18.16 16.06
CA ALA A 78 7.97 19.53 16.35
C ALA A 78 7.20 20.16 15.19
N LEU A 79 7.37 19.66 13.95
CA LEU A 79 6.66 20.09 12.75
C LEU A 79 5.47 19.17 12.41
N ASP A 80 5.26 18.13 13.17
CA ASP A 80 4.34 17.01 12.91
C ASP A 80 2.85 17.35 13.17
N VAL A 81 2.52 18.58 13.51
CA VAL A 81 1.14 18.98 13.79
C VAL A 81 0.20 18.82 12.58
N ASN A 82 0.75 18.68 11.36
CA ASN A 82 -0.02 18.65 10.12
C ASN A 82 0.13 17.34 9.32
N ASN A 83 0.92 16.37 9.79
CA ASN A 83 1.24 15.15 9.05
C ASN A 83 0.31 13.96 9.38
N LYS A 84 -0.83 14.22 9.95
CA LYS A 84 -1.87 13.20 10.11
C LYS A 84 -2.65 13.09 8.82
N ILE A 85 -3.06 11.87 8.46
CA ILE A 85 -4.05 11.67 7.42
C ILE A 85 -5.21 12.61 7.74
N ALA A 86 -5.26 13.70 7.03
CA ALA A 86 -6.30 14.69 7.23
C ALA A 86 -7.59 14.14 6.62
N ARG A 87 -8.69 14.65 7.15
CA ARG A 87 -10.05 14.33 6.72
C ARG A 87 -10.16 14.32 5.21
N ALA A 88 -11.03 13.46 4.73
CA ALA A 88 -11.36 13.37 3.34
C ALA A 88 -11.74 14.73 2.76
N ASN A 89 -11.25 14.96 1.56
CA ASN A 89 -11.87 15.95 0.69
C ASN A 89 -13.33 15.54 0.43
N THR A 90 -14.06 16.35 -0.32
CA THR A 90 -15.47 16.09 -0.68
C THR A 90 -15.70 14.73 -1.37
N ALA A 91 -14.66 14.05 -1.83
CA ALA A 91 -14.70 12.74 -2.46
C ALA A 91 -14.46 11.57 -1.48
N GLY A 92 -14.18 11.85 -0.20
CA GLY A 92 -13.86 10.81 0.79
C GLY A 92 -12.41 10.29 0.73
N GLU A 93 -11.55 10.92 -0.06
CA GLU A 93 -10.17 10.49 -0.29
C GLU A 93 -9.24 10.96 0.83
N PRO A 94 -8.37 10.09 1.38
CA PRO A 94 -7.39 10.48 2.36
C PRO A 94 -6.35 11.42 1.75
N TYR A 95 -6.05 12.51 2.43
CA TYR A 95 -5.03 13.46 2.01
C TYR A 95 -4.15 13.94 3.16
N ILE A 96 -2.98 14.40 2.81
CA ILE A 96 -2.04 15.07 3.71
C ILE A 96 -1.85 16.50 3.23
N THR A 97 -1.76 17.42 4.17
CA THR A 97 -1.34 18.81 3.92
C THR A 97 0.12 18.95 4.33
N GLY A 98 0.94 19.48 3.43
CA GLY A 98 2.38 19.57 3.64
C GLY A 98 3.12 18.29 3.24
N GLY A 99 4.24 18.03 3.88
CA GLY A 99 5.10 16.86 3.67
C GLY A 99 6.54 17.24 3.34
N TRP A 100 7.45 16.27 3.47
CA TRP A 100 8.88 16.43 3.27
C TRP A 100 9.46 15.32 2.40
N PRO A 101 10.60 15.54 1.77
CA PRO A 101 11.37 14.44 1.18
C PRO A 101 11.65 13.37 2.23
N GLY A 102 11.39 12.13 1.87
CA GLY A 102 11.51 10.99 2.78
C GLY A 102 10.23 10.58 3.49
N ASP A 103 9.17 11.38 3.45
CA ASP A 103 7.84 10.98 3.90
C ASP A 103 7.21 9.98 2.94
N TRP A 104 6.30 9.10 3.42
CA TRP A 104 5.66 8.13 2.54
C TRP A 104 4.23 7.74 2.94
N TRP A 105 3.43 7.45 1.94
CA TRP A 105 2.23 6.63 2.07
C TRP A 105 2.63 5.16 2.18
N LEU A 106 2.07 4.45 3.14
CA LEU A 106 2.34 3.03 3.38
C LEU A 106 1.06 2.21 3.30
N PHE A 107 1.04 1.24 2.42
CA PHE A 107 0.06 0.16 2.37
C PHE A 107 0.63 -1.03 3.13
N THR A 108 -0.09 -1.48 4.15
CA THR A 108 0.27 -2.65 4.94
C THR A 108 -0.81 -3.70 4.81
N ILE A 109 -0.43 -4.92 4.43
CA ILE A 109 -1.30 -6.09 4.47
C ILE A 109 -0.71 -7.04 5.52
N PRO A 110 -1.30 -7.13 6.71
CA PRO A 110 -0.73 -7.88 7.82
C PRO A 110 -0.94 -9.39 7.69
N GLU A 111 -0.19 -10.15 8.46
CA GLU A 111 -0.38 -11.60 8.68
C GLU A 111 -0.41 -12.42 7.38
N MET A 112 0.42 -12.05 6.42
CA MET A 112 0.49 -12.74 5.13
C MET A 112 1.48 -13.89 5.16
N THR A 113 1.12 -14.96 4.45
CA THR A 113 2.05 -16.03 4.09
C THR A 113 2.06 -16.17 2.58
N ILE A 114 3.19 -15.85 1.97
CA ILE A 114 3.41 -15.97 0.52
C ILE A 114 4.71 -16.73 0.24
N LYS A 115 4.76 -17.38 -0.91
CA LYS A 115 5.96 -18.06 -1.39
C LYS A 115 6.87 -17.08 -2.13
N ALA A 116 8.16 -17.39 -2.18
CA ALA A 116 9.08 -16.74 -3.11
C ALA A 116 8.56 -16.86 -4.55
N GLY A 117 8.70 -15.79 -5.31
CA GLY A 117 8.14 -15.66 -6.66
C GLY A 117 6.68 -15.21 -6.73
N THR A 118 6.01 -14.99 -5.58
CA THR A 118 4.65 -14.44 -5.59
C THR A 118 4.66 -13.03 -6.15
N VAL A 119 3.71 -12.76 -7.06
CA VAL A 119 3.53 -11.44 -7.67
C VAL A 119 2.37 -10.73 -7.00
N ILE A 120 2.62 -9.55 -6.47
CA ILE A 120 1.64 -8.65 -5.88
C ILE A 120 1.42 -7.47 -6.81
N ASN A 121 0.16 -7.18 -7.12
CA ASN A 121 -0.23 -5.98 -7.85
C ASN A 121 -0.66 -4.88 -6.86
N ALA A 122 -0.15 -3.67 -7.08
CA ALA A 122 -0.66 -2.45 -6.46
C ALA A 122 -1.32 -1.58 -7.53
N LYS A 123 -2.60 -1.27 -7.33
CA LYS A 123 -3.38 -0.46 -8.26
C LYS A 123 -4.11 0.65 -7.52
N PHE A 124 -3.74 1.90 -7.79
CA PHE A 124 -4.37 3.07 -7.20
C PHE A 124 -4.02 4.33 -7.98
N HIS A 125 -4.77 5.40 -7.73
CA HIS A 125 -4.39 6.72 -8.20
C HIS A 125 -3.78 7.54 -7.06
N ALA A 126 -2.84 8.42 -7.43
CA ALA A 126 -2.29 9.43 -6.54
C ALA A 126 -2.31 10.80 -7.21
N ARG A 127 -2.42 11.86 -6.42
CA ARG A 127 -2.46 13.23 -6.91
C ARG A 127 -1.84 14.19 -5.91
N ALA A 128 -1.21 15.26 -6.40
CA ALA A 128 -0.80 16.40 -5.59
C ALA A 128 -1.55 17.68 -6.02
N SER A 129 -1.68 18.64 -5.12
CA SER A 129 -2.04 20.02 -5.47
C SER A 129 -0.85 20.73 -6.14
N GLY A 130 -1.08 21.89 -6.74
CA GLY A 130 -0.01 22.63 -7.42
C GLY A 130 1.21 22.93 -6.58
N THR A 131 1.03 23.16 -5.29
CA THR A 131 2.08 23.39 -4.30
C THR A 131 2.53 22.13 -3.56
N GLY A 132 1.90 20.98 -3.84
CA GLY A 132 2.29 19.68 -3.28
C GLY A 132 3.50 19.09 -3.99
N MET A 133 4.00 17.98 -3.47
CA MET A 133 5.23 17.35 -3.95
C MET A 133 5.02 16.56 -5.23
N LYS A 134 5.94 16.73 -6.19
CA LYS A 134 5.86 16.16 -7.53
C LYS A 134 6.44 14.75 -7.63
N TYR A 135 7.63 14.51 -7.10
CA TYR A 135 8.44 13.32 -7.40
C TYR A 135 8.33 12.27 -6.30
N TRP A 136 7.93 11.07 -6.69
CA TRP A 136 7.65 9.97 -5.77
C TRP A 136 8.27 8.67 -6.25
N MET A 137 8.55 7.76 -5.30
CA MET A 137 9.06 6.43 -5.56
C MET A 137 8.12 5.39 -4.98
N LEU A 138 7.55 4.55 -5.85
CA LEU A 138 6.88 3.32 -5.44
C LEU A 138 7.96 2.29 -5.09
N GLU A 139 7.86 1.72 -3.90
CA GLU A 139 8.77 0.71 -3.39
C GLU A 139 7.98 -0.38 -2.65
N TYR A 140 8.53 -1.58 -2.59
CA TYR A 140 8.02 -2.69 -1.78
C TYR A 140 9.14 -3.29 -0.95
N TYR A 141 8.79 -3.82 0.22
CA TYR A 141 9.76 -4.38 1.15
C TYR A 141 9.89 -5.88 0.94
N ASP A 142 11.07 -6.34 0.54
CA ASP A 142 11.34 -7.73 0.24
C ASP A 142 12.77 -8.12 0.66
N GLY A 143 12.92 -9.23 1.40
CA GLY A 143 14.21 -9.73 1.83
C GLY A 143 14.98 -8.80 2.77
N GLY A 144 14.30 -7.94 3.52
CA GLY A 144 14.95 -7.02 4.47
C GLY A 144 15.26 -5.65 3.90
N GLU A 145 14.90 -5.35 2.64
CA GLU A 145 15.20 -4.09 1.98
C GLU A 145 14.01 -3.54 1.15
N TRP A 146 14.03 -2.23 0.91
CA TRP A 146 13.08 -1.59 0.01
C TRP A 146 13.58 -1.69 -1.44
N LYS A 147 12.78 -2.31 -2.32
CA LYS A 147 13.04 -2.45 -3.75
C LYS A 147 12.16 -1.54 -4.56
N PRO A 148 12.64 -0.97 -5.68
CA PRO A 148 11.81 -0.17 -6.58
C PRO A 148 10.65 -1.00 -7.15
N GLY A 149 9.41 -0.49 -7.03
CA GLY A 149 8.21 -1.13 -7.58
C GLY A 149 7.96 -0.80 -9.06
N ALA A 150 8.77 0.06 -9.67
CA ALA A 150 8.72 0.44 -11.08
C ALA A 150 10.10 0.87 -11.56
N PRO A 151 10.34 0.92 -12.89
CA PRO A 151 11.60 1.42 -13.46
C PRO A 151 11.96 2.81 -12.96
N LEU A 152 13.22 3.01 -12.63
CA LEU A 152 13.74 4.28 -12.12
C LEU A 152 14.02 5.26 -13.25
N GLN A 153 13.72 6.51 -12.97
CA GLN A 153 14.16 7.69 -13.72
C GLN A 153 15.05 8.53 -12.81
N THR A 154 15.99 9.26 -13.37
CA THR A 154 16.84 10.20 -12.61
C THR A 154 16.66 11.59 -13.18
N THR A 155 16.53 12.57 -12.30
CA THR A 155 16.40 13.97 -12.67
C THR A 155 17.18 14.86 -11.73
N THR A 156 17.48 16.06 -12.20
CA THR A 156 18.01 17.14 -11.38
C THR A 156 17.03 18.30 -11.42
N VAL A 157 16.67 18.81 -10.25
CA VAL A 157 15.81 19.98 -10.09
C VAL A 157 16.56 21.07 -9.32
N GLY A 158 16.24 22.33 -9.58
CA GLY A 158 16.94 23.47 -9.01
C GLY A 158 18.24 23.79 -9.76
N GLU A 159 18.91 24.85 -9.34
CA GLU A 159 20.15 25.36 -9.93
C GLU A 159 21.17 25.69 -8.83
N GLY A 160 22.48 25.67 -9.16
CA GLY A 160 23.55 25.99 -8.24
C GLY A 160 23.52 25.13 -6.98
N ASP A 161 23.70 25.75 -5.82
CA ASP A 161 23.75 25.08 -4.52
C ASP A 161 22.40 24.49 -4.09
N GLN A 162 21.31 24.81 -4.81
CA GLN A 162 19.96 24.26 -4.58
C GLN A 162 19.63 23.09 -5.51
N ALA A 163 20.54 22.68 -6.38
CA ALA A 163 20.35 21.56 -7.26
C ALA A 163 20.23 20.25 -6.48
N GLN A 164 19.18 19.48 -6.75
CA GLN A 164 18.94 18.18 -6.15
C GLN A 164 18.86 17.13 -7.27
N THR A 165 19.74 16.14 -7.22
CA THR A 165 19.73 14.98 -8.12
C THR A 165 19.21 13.77 -7.36
N PHE A 166 18.18 13.10 -7.88
CA PHE A 166 17.55 11.94 -7.23
C PHE A 166 16.91 11.03 -8.27
N SER A 167 16.66 9.78 -7.85
CA SER A 167 15.88 8.82 -8.62
C SER A 167 14.42 8.80 -8.14
N TYR A 168 13.49 8.58 -9.07
CA TYR A 168 12.06 8.47 -8.82
C TYR A 168 11.43 7.55 -9.87
N ASN A 169 10.15 7.21 -9.72
CA ASN A 169 9.43 6.43 -10.73
C ASN A 169 8.02 6.94 -11.02
N TYR A 170 7.52 7.91 -10.24
CA TYR A 170 6.23 8.55 -10.47
C TYR A 170 6.29 10.06 -10.27
N GLU A 171 5.55 10.77 -11.11
CA GLU A 171 5.27 12.20 -10.96
C GLU A 171 3.80 12.40 -10.62
N MET A 172 3.54 13.04 -9.49
CA MET A 172 2.20 13.53 -9.17
C MET A 172 1.99 14.89 -9.80
N MET A 173 0.86 15.08 -10.46
CA MET A 173 0.49 16.32 -11.10
C MET A 173 -0.69 16.97 -10.38
N ASN A 174 -0.80 18.29 -10.51
CA ASN A 174 -1.95 19.01 -9.99
C ASN A 174 -3.15 18.99 -10.94
N THR A 175 -2.91 18.70 -12.21
CA THR A 175 -3.92 18.71 -13.28
C THR A 175 -4.57 17.37 -13.51
N ASP A 176 -3.89 16.29 -13.11
CA ASP A 176 -4.35 14.93 -13.39
C ASP A 176 -4.02 13.95 -12.24
N HIS A 177 -4.67 12.80 -12.26
CA HIS A 177 -4.41 11.71 -11.33
C HIS A 177 -3.40 10.75 -11.93
N CYS A 178 -2.28 10.55 -11.22
CA CYS A 178 -1.28 9.56 -11.61
C CYS A 178 -1.81 8.16 -11.30
N LEU A 179 -1.97 7.31 -12.30
CA LEU A 179 -2.29 5.90 -12.13
C LEU A 179 -1.01 5.11 -11.79
N ILE A 180 -1.03 4.44 -10.67
CA ILE A 180 -0.06 3.44 -10.29
C ILE A 180 -0.74 2.08 -10.47
N ASP A 181 -0.23 1.26 -11.38
CA ASP A 181 -0.70 -0.10 -11.65
C ASP A 181 0.54 -0.95 -11.93
N ARG A 182 1.05 -1.63 -10.88
CA ARG A 182 2.34 -2.31 -10.94
C ARG A 182 2.33 -3.66 -10.27
N ASN A 183 2.92 -4.61 -10.97
CA ASN A 183 3.24 -5.92 -10.46
C ASN A 183 4.64 -5.90 -9.85
N MET A 184 4.76 -6.41 -8.63
CA MET A 184 6.00 -6.52 -7.86
C MET A 184 6.21 -7.98 -7.50
N THR A 185 7.36 -8.55 -7.88
CA THR A 185 7.71 -9.93 -7.58
C THR A 185 8.46 -9.98 -6.25
N PHE A 186 7.88 -10.66 -5.27
CA PHE A 186 8.54 -10.91 -3.99
C PHE A 186 9.47 -12.11 -4.14
N GLU A 187 10.77 -11.87 -4.17
CA GLU A 187 11.79 -12.91 -4.34
C GLU A 187 11.97 -13.75 -3.08
N HIS A 188 11.54 -13.26 -1.92
CA HIS A 188 11.58 -13.94 -0.63
C HIS A 188 10.19 -14.33 -0.16
N ALA A 189 10.12 -15.47 0.52
CA ALA A 189 8.88 -15.91 1.16
C ALA A 189 8.59 -15.04 2.38
N ILE A 190 7.31 -14.74 2.62
CA ILE A 190 6.83 -14.13 3.85
C ILE A 190 6.08 -15.22 4.63
N ASN A 191 6.41 -15.40 5.91
CA ASN A 191 5.77 -16.37 6.79
C ASN A 191 5.13 -15.63 7.96
N ASN A 192 3.80 -15.47 7.92
CA ASN A 192 3.03 -14.73 8.92
C ASN A 192 3.58 -13.32 9.19
N GLY A 193 3.92 -12.62 8.12
CA GLY A 193 4.49 -11.26 8.15
C GLY A 193 3.66 -10.30 7.33
N ASP A 194 4.12 -9.06 7.24
CA ASP A 194 3.42 -7.99 6.55
C ASP A 194 3.91 -7.84 5.12
N ILE A 195 3.01 -7.67 4.15
CA ILE A 195 3.34 -7.09 2.86
C ILE A 195 3.32 -5.58 3.03
N LEU A 196 4.45 -4.95 2.71
CA LEU A 196 4.63 -3.50 2.81
C LEU A 196 4.92 -2.92 1.43
N ILE A 197 4.11 -1.94 1.02
CA ILE A 197 4.28 -1.19 -0.22
C ILE A 197 4.17 0.28 0.13
N ARG A 198 5.15 1.09 -0.31
CA ARG A 198 5.13 2.52 -0.02
C ARG A 198 5.27 3.38 -1.26
N LEU A 199 4.73 4.58 -1.18
CA LEU A 199 4.95 5.65 -2.11
C LEU A 199 5.67 6.78 -1.37
N ARG A 200 6.99 6.91 -1.59
CA ARG A 200 7.90 7.80 -0.86
C ARG A 200 8.16 9.08 -1.65
N CYS A 201 8.07 10.22 -0.99
CA CYS A 201 8.44 11.51 -1.55
C CYS A 201 9.97 11.61 -1.72
N MET A 202 10.43 12.00 -2.91
CA MET A 202 11.84 12.01 -3.27
C MET A 202 12.48 13.40 -3.21
N ALA A 203 11.70 14.45 -3.47
CA ALA A 203 12.26 15.79 -3.54
C ALA A 203 11.22 16.84 -3.14
N ASN A 204 11.71 17.93 -2.58
CA ASN A 204 10.91 19.11 -2.24
C ASN A 204 10.70 19.98 -3.49
N TRP A 205 9.86 19.52 -4.43
CA TRP A 205 9.60 20.20 -5.70
C TRP A 205 8.11 20.20 -6.04
N GLN A 206 7.59 21.34 -6.47
CA GLN A 206 6.15 21.52 -6.69
C GLN A 206 5.61 20.75 -7.90
N ALA A 207 4.41 20.21 -7.74
CA ALA A 207 3.68 19.52 -8.81
C ALA A 207 3.16 20.46 -9.91
N SER A 208 3.10 21.78 -9.67
CA SER A 208 2.67 22.77 -10.64
C SER A 208 3.58 22.92 -11.86
N GLY A 209 4.79 22.34 -11.82
CA GLY A 209 5.79 22.51 -12.87
C GLY A 209 6.42 23.91 -12.94
N LYS A 210 6.13 24.79 -11.97
CA LYS A 210 6.64 26.17 -11.95
C LYS A 210 8.07 26.29 -11.42
N GLY A 211 8.78 25.17 -11.27
CA GLY A 211 10.20 25.18 -10.89
C GLY A 211 10.47 25.75 -9.49
N ALA A 212 9.56 25.56 -8.56
CA ALA A 212 9.70 26.08 -7.21
C ALA A 212 9.69 24.94 -6.19
N LEU A 213 10.33 25.18 -5.04
CA LEU A 213 10.28 24.29 -3.90
C LEU A 213 8.83 24.18 -3.38
N ALA A 214 8.42 22.96 -3.01
CA ALA A 214 7.15 22.77 -2.33
C ALA A 214 7.26 23.41 -0.93
N ALA A 215 6.23 24.17 -0.55
CA ALA A 215 6.19 24.72 0.80
C ALA A 215 5.91 23.57 1.79
N PRO A 216 6.67 23.46 2.90
CA PRO A 216 6.48 22.42 3.89
C PRO A 216 5.06 22.35 4.46
N ASN A 217 4.42 23.51 4.56
CA ASN A 217 3.07 23.70 5.09
C ASN A 217 2.04 24.03 3.98
N GLY A 218 2.45 23.95 2.73
CA GLY A 218 1.62 24.31 1.58
C GLY A 218 1.44 23.17 0.61
N GLY A 219 0.22 23.00 0.16
CA GLY A 219 -0.10 21.96 -0.79
C GLY A 219 -0.56 20.65 -0.15
N THR A 220 -1.21 19.85 -0.94
CA THR A 220 -1.75 18.56 -0.51
C THR A 220 -1.32 17.46 -1.46
N HIS A 221 -1.24 16.26 -0.96
CA HIS A 221 -1.14 15.05 -1.77
C HIS A 221 -2.05 13.97 -1.18
N ARG A 222 -2.51 13.05 -2.02
CA ARG A 222 -3.53 12.09 -1.64
C ARG A 222 -3.45 10.80 -2.43
N ILE A 223 -3.97 9.73 -1.83
CA ILE A 223 -4.40 8.53 -2.54
C ILE A 223 -5.83 8.78 -2.99
N SER A 224 -6.14 8.56 -4.26
CA SER A 224 -7.39 9.02 -4.86
C SER A 224 -8.07 7.92 -5.69
N VAL A 225 -9.34 8.16 -6.00
CA VAL A 225 -10.15 7.35 -6.91
C VAL A 225 -10.37 8.15 -8.20
N GLN A 226 -10.09 7.53 -9.33
CA GLN A 226 -10.37 8.06 -10.64
C GLN A 226 -10.90 6.93 -11.53
N ASN A 227 -11.88 7.22 -12.40
CA ASN A 227 -12.46 6.24 -13.31
C ASN A 227 -12.98 4.96 -12.62
N ASN A 228 -13.54 5.09 -11.40
CA ASN A 228 -14.02 3.99 -10.57
C ASN A 228 -12.93 2.98 -10.16
N ILE A 229 -11.64 3.35 -10.26
CA ILE A 229 -10.55 2.52 -9.77
C ILE A 229 -10.33 2.83 -8.28
N ASN A 230 -10.77 1.92 -7.44
CA ASN A 230 -10.47 1.95 -6.01
C ASN A 230 -9.05 1.45 -5.75
N PRO A 231 -8.31 2.03 -4.79
CA PRO A 231 -7.03 1.50 -4.37
C PRO A 231 -7.15 0.03 -3.98
N THR A 232 -6.30 -0.81 -4.57
CA THR A 232 -6.35 -2.26 -4.39
C THR A 232 -4.94 -2.83 -4.37
N ILE A 233 -4.69 -3.72 -3.42
CA ILE A 233 -3.52 -4.61 -3.38
C ILE A 233 -4.03 -6.02 -3.55
N SER A 234 -3.47 -6.77 -4.51
CA SER A 234 -3.94 -8.12 -4.86
C SER A 234 -2.79 -9.05 -5.27
N ILE A 235 -3.01 -10.36 -5.15
CA ILE A 235 -2.12 -11.36 -5.75
C ILE A 235 -2.46 -11.50 -7.23
N VAL A 236 -1.44 -11.50 -8.07
CA VAL A 236 -1.59 -11.83 -9.51
C VAL A 236 -1.56 -13.34 -9.64
N GLN A 237 -2.64 -13.89 -10.20
CA GLN A 237 -2.78 -15.32 -10.47
C GLN A 237 -2.15 -15.71 -11.80
#